data_809b315136bc71d769050b76ee67b1ed
#
_entry.id   809b315136bc71d769050b76ee67b1ed
#
_cell.length_a   1.000
_cell.length_b   1.000
_cell.length_c   1.000
_cell.angle_alpha   90.00
_cell.angle_beta   90.00
_cell.angle_gamma   90.00
#
_symmetry.space_group_name_H-M   'P 1'
#
loop_
_entity.id
_entity.type
_entity.pdbx_description
1 polymer ?
#
loop_
_entity_poly.entity_id
_entity_poly.type
_entity_poly.pdbx_seq_one_letter_code
_entity_poly.pdbx_strand_id
1 'polypeptide(L)'
;MSNNDIKQYYDATEQRSIRSDLIYAVEIVGEPKVAIDCGCGAGADIQFLVQNGYTVYGFDVEKESISRCLKRFECNNNVTLSISDFATYKYPKASLVVADASLFFCPPELFDQVWKNITECLYANGIFCGSFLGPDDTMAKPSPGKSLLWPDVAVFDELRLKDIFNHYEICRFTEHKSSGTSPQGIAHDWHIFSVVARKV
;
A
#
# COMPACT_ATOMS: atom_id res chain seq x y z
N MET A 1 -18.76 1.75 0.94
CA MET A 1 -18.70 3.23 1.04
C MET A 1 -19.66 3.87 0.05
N SER A 2 -20.30 5.00 0.41
CA SER A 2 -21.00 5.80 -0.59
C SER A 2 -19.97 6.53 -1.49
N ASN A 3 -20.38 6.92 -2.70
CA ASN A 3 -19.50 7.72 -3.59
C ASN A 3 -19.00 9.02 -2.92
N ASN A 4 -19.76 9.55 -1.96
CA ASN A 4 -19.39 10.76 -1.23
C ASN A 4 -18.30 10.49 -0.19
N ASP A 5 -18.35 9.36 0.51
CA ASP A 5 -17.34 8.95 1.50
C ASP A 5 -15.99 8.71 0.82
N ILE A 6 -16.00 8.08 -0.37
CA ILE A 6 -14.82 7.83 -1.19
C ILE A 6 -14.16 9.16 -1.61
N LYS A 7 -14.96 10.13 -2.08
CA LYS A 7 -14.44 11.45 -2.46
C LYS A 7 -13.83 12.18 -1.27
N GLN A 8 -14.52 12.21 -0.13
CA GLN A 8 -14.01 12.84 1.09
C GLN A 8 -12.70 12.21 1.57
N TYR A 9 -12.58 10.89 1.49
CA TYR A 9 -11.34 10.18 1.82
C TYR A 9 -10.18 10.63 0.93
N TYR A 10 -10.38 10.70 -0.39
CA TYR A 10 -9.32 11.13 -1.31
C TYR A 10 -9.01 12.62 -1.19
N ASP A 11 -10.00 13.49 -0.93
CA ASP A 11 -9.77 14.91 -0.65
C ASP A 11 -8.85 15.10 0.58
N ALA A 12 -9.05 14.28 1.62
CA ALA A 12 -8.24 14.34 2.83
C ALA A 12 -6.82 13.73 2.66
N THR A 13 -6.64 12.81 1.72
CA THR A 13 -5.39 12.04 1.57
C THR A 13 -4.56 12.44 0.35
N GLU A 14 -5.10 13.24 -0.57
CA GLU A 14 -4.43 13.62 -1.82
C GLU A 14 -3.09 14.34 -1.61
N GLN A 15 -2.98 15.15 -0.55
CA GLN A 15 -1.78 15.92 -0.20
C GLN A 15 -1.17 15.47 1.12
N ARG A 16 -1.36 14.20 1.49
CA ARG A 16 -0.76 13.66 2.70
C ARG A 16 0.76 13.72 2.65
N SER A 17 1.38 13.88 3.81
CA SER A 17 2.83 13.79 3.93
C SER A 17 3.31 12.39 3.53
N ILE A 18 4.46 12.35 2.86
CA ILE A 18 5.11 11.09 2.51
C ILE A 18 5.65 10.43 3.79
N ARG A 19 5.43 9.14 3.92
CA ARG A 19 5.88 8.37 5.07
C ARG A 19 7.39 8.22 5.07
N SER A 20 7.99 8.26 6.25
CA SER A 20 9.45 8.12 6.44
C SER A 20 9.98 6.78 5.89
N ASP A 21 9.15 5.74 5.88
CA ASP A 21 9.52 4.43 5.36
C ASP A 21 9.67 4.45 3.82
N LEU A 22 8.81 5.17 3.11
CA LEU A 22 8.97 5.33 1.66
C LEU A 22 10.18 6.20 1.32
N ILE A 23 10.42 7.28 2.08
CA ILE A 23 11.63 8.09 1.93
C ILE A 23 12.88 7.21 2.09
N TYR A 24 12.94 6.43 3.16
CA TYR A 24 14.04 5.50 3.42
C TYR A 24 14.17 4.42 2.34
N ALA A 25 13.06 3.85 1.88
CA ALA A 25 13.08 2.84 0.81
C ALA A 25 13.70 3.40 -0.48
N VAL A 26 13.38 4.64 -0.84
CA VAL A 26 13.95 5.33 -2.01
C VAL A 26 15.45 5.60 -1.86
N GLU A 27 15.94 5.84 -0.64
CA GLU A 27 17.37 6.04 -0.36
C GLU A 27 18.21 4.76 -0.51
N ILE A 28 17.63 3.58 -0.20
CA ILE A 28 18.37 2.32 -0.15
C ILE A 28 18.16 1.42 -1.38
N VAL A 29 17.17 1.70 -2.23
CA VAL A 29 16.90 0.92 -3.43
C VAL A 29 17.91 1.24 -4.54
N GLY A 30 18.32 0.20 -5.28
CA GLY A 30 19.20 0.32 -6.44
C GLY A 30 18.45 0.58 -7.76
N GLU A 31 19.23 0.64 -8.83
CA GLU A 31 18.69 0.69 -10.19
C GLU A 31 18.10 -0.67 -10.65
N PRO A 32 17.16 -0.69 -11.61
CA PRO A 32 16.59 0.47 -12.30
C PRO A 32 15.53 1.18 -11.44
N LYS A 33 15.30 2.48 -11.65
CA LYS A 33 14.26 3.25 -10.94
C LYS A 33 12.86 2.94 -11.50
N VAL A 34 12.36 1.76 -11.18
CA VAL A 34 11.02 1.30 -11.54
C VAL A 34 10.26 0.94 -10.26
N ALA A 35 9.10 1.53 -10.05
CA ALA A 35 8.27 1.28 -8.88
C ALA A 35 6.86 0.83 -9.25
N ILE A 36 6.25 0.02 -8.38
CA ILE A 36 4.82 -0.28 -8.41
C ILE A 36 4.19 0.31 -7.15
N ASP A 37 3.12 1.08 -7.30
CA ASP A 37 2.29 1.58 -6.20
C ASP A 37 0.96 0.83 -6.17
N CYS A 38 0.82 -0.06 -5.20
CA CYS A 38 -0.28 -1.00 -5.07
C CYS A 38 -1.39 -0.39 -4.18
N GLY A 39 -2.55 -0.06 -4.77
CA GLY A 39 -3.58 0.70 -4.09
C GLY A 39 -3.19 2.18 -3.98
N CYS A 40 -2.89 2.79 -5.13
CA CYS A 40 -2.22 4.09 -5.21
C CYS A 40 -3.05 5.28 -4.71
N GLY A 41 -4.33 5.10 -4.41
CA GLY A 41 -5.20 6.15 -3.91
C GLY A 41 -5.18 7.41 -4.79
N ALA A 42 -5.05 8.59 -4.20
CA ALA A 42 -5.00 9.86 -4.93
C ALA A 42 -3.59 10.20 -5.49
N GLY A 43 -2.62 9.25 -5.44
CA GLY A 43 -1.34 9.35 -6.12
C GLY A 43 -0.27 10.17 -5.38
N ALA A 44 -0.36 10.32 -4.06
CA ALA A 44 0.66 11.04 -3.29
C ALA A 44 2.03 10.36 -3.39
N ASP A 45 2.08 9.03 -3.24
CA ASP A 45 3.32 8.25 -3.34
C ASP A 45 3.84 8.20 -4.78
N ILE A 46 2.95 8.07 -5.78
CA ILE A 46 3.33 8.17 -7.20
C ILE A 46 4.05 9.51 -7.47
N GLN A 47 3.50 10.62 -6.98
CA GLN A 47 4.12 11.92 -7.18
C GLN A 47 5.52 12.00 -6.59
N PHE A 48 5.70 11.52 -5.36
CA PHE A 48 6.99 11.47 -4.71
C PHE A 48 8.00 10.61 -5.49
N LEU A 49 7.58 9.42 -5.94
CA LEU A 49 8.42 8.52 -6.71
C LEU A 49 8.84 9.14 -8.04
N VAL A 50 7.92 9.77 -8.78
CA VAL A 50 8.24 10.48 -10.04
C VAL A 50 9.24 11.61 -9.81
N GLN A 51 9.07 12.40 -8.75
CA GLN A 51 10.01 13.47 -8.38
C GLN A 51 11.41 12.94 -8.06
N ASN A 52 11.53 11.66 -7.66
CA ASN A 52 12.79 10.96 -7.44
C ASN A 52 13.29 10.17 -8.67
N GLY A 53 12.68 10.40 -9.85
CA GLY A 53 13.13 9.86 -11.13
C GLY A 53 12.64 8.45 -11.46
N TYR A 54 11.60 7.96 -10.79
CA TYR A 54 11.03 6.62 -11.06
C TYR A 54 10.08 6.63 -12.25
N THR A 55 10.09 5.52 -12.99
CA THR A 55 8.94 5.08 -13.76
C THR A 55 8.00 4.33 -12.83
N VAL A 56 6.74 4.75 -12.75
CA VAL A 56 5.78 4.25 -11.76
C VAL A 56 4.59 3.59 -12.43
N TYR A 57 4.28 2.39 -11.98
CA TYR A 57 3.08 1.66 -12.32
C TYR A 57 2.14 1.68 -11.12
N GLY A 58 1.05 2.45 -11.20
CA GLY A 58 0.04 2.56 -10.14
C GLY A 58 -1.23 1.79 -10.47
N PHE A 59 -1.81 1.13 -9.50
CA PHE A 59 -3.14 0.57 -9.66
C PHE A 59 -3.99 0.75 -8.40
N ASP A 60 -5.30 0.80 -8.61
CA ASP A 60 -6.30 0.85 -7.56
C ASP A 60 -7.60 0.21 -8.06
N VAL A 61 -8.38 -0.35 -7.18
CA VAL A 61 -9.70 -0.90 -7.50
C VAL A 61 -10.75 0.21 -7.69
N GLU A 62 -10.52 1.36 -7.04
CA GLU A 62 -11.44 2.49 -7.06
C GLU A 62 -11.25 3.37 -8.30
N LYS A 63 -12.32 3.50 -9.10
CA LYS A 63 -12.31 4.35 -10.31
C LYS A 63 -12.02 5.81 -10.02
N GLU A 64 -12.49 6.33 -8.87
CA GLU A 64 -12.24 7.71 -8.46
C GLU A 64 -10.75 7.96 -8.21
N SER A 65 -10.05 7.02 -7.57
CA SER A 65 -8.60 7.02 -7.40
C SER A 65 -7.89 7.21 -8.74
N ILE A 66 -8.12 6.29 -9.66
CA ILE A 66 -7.47 6.31 -10.98
C ILE A 66 -7.84 7.55 -11.79
N SER A 67 -9.09 8.03 -11.72
CA SER A 67 -9.51 9.28 -12.38
C SER A 67 -8.72 10.48 -11.89
N ARG A 68 -8.48 10.59 -10.57
CA ARG A 68 -7.67 11.66 -9.98
C ARG A 68 -6.21 11.56 -10.42
N CYS A 69 -5.65 10.35 -10.37
CA CYS A 69 -4.27 10.11 -10.82
C CYS A 69 -4.09 10.42 -12.31
N LEU A 70 -5.02 10.01 -13.18
CA LEU A 70 -4.96 10.34 -14.62
C LEU A 70 -4.93 11.85 -14.85
N LYS A 71 -5.74 12.61 -14.13
CA LYS A 71 -5.73 14.08 -14.21
C LYS A 71 -4.43 14.67 -13.66
N ARG A 72 -3.94 14.16 -12.53
CA ARG A 72 -2.73 14.65 -11.85
C ARG A 72 -1.46 14.43 -12.68
N PHE A 73 -1.40 13.32 -13.43
CA PHE A 73 -0.23 12.88 -14.18
C PHE A 73 -0.46 12.91 -15.71
N GLU A 74 -1.43 13.69 -16.21
CA GLU A 74 -1.88 13.72 -17.62
C GLU A 74 -0.72 13.86 -18.63
N CYS A 75 0.31 14.63 -18.30
CA CYS A 75 1.45 14.86 -19.18
C CYS A 75 2.72 14.12 -18.75
N ASN A 76 2.60 13.10 -17.90
CA ASN A 76 3.76 12.39 -17.36
C ASN A 76 3.90 10.99 -17.97
N ASN A 77 4.82 10.82 -18.92
CA ASN A 77 5.06 9.55 -19.59
C ASN A 77 5.71 8.48 -18.68
N ASN A 78 6.16 8.86 -17.48
CA ASN A 78 6.73 7.92 -16.51
C ASN A 78 5.68 7.30 -15.58
N VAL A 79 4.39 7.58 -15.79
CA VAL A 79 3.30 7.04 -14.97
C VAL A 79 2.36 6.21 -15.84
N THR A 80 2.14 4.97 -15.43
CA THR A 80 1.15 4.07 -16.03
C THR A 80 0.13 3.68 -14.97
N LEU A 81 -1.16 3.86 -15.24
CA LEU A 81 -2.23 3.67 -14.27
C LEU A 81 -3.22 2.61 -14.75
N SER A 82 -3.72 1.80 -13.82
CA SER A 82 -4.69 0.74 -14.10
C SER A 82 -5.78 0.67 -13.05
N ILE A 83 -7.02 0.44 -13.46
CA ILE A 83 -8.09 0.00 -12.56
C ILE A 83 -7.93 -1.52 -12.42
N SER A 84 -7.52 -2.00 -11.25
CA SER A 84 -7.29 -3.42 -10.99
C SER A 84 -7.30 -3.69 -9.50
N ASP A 85 -7.61 -4.92 -9.12
CA ASP A 85 -7.35 -5.45 -7.79
C ASP A 85 -5.98 -6.13 -7.72
N PHE A 86 -5.55 -6.49 -6.50
CA PHE A 86 -4.26 -7.14 -6.27
C PHE A 86 -4.09 -8.49 -6.99
N ALA A 87 -5.15 -9.27 -7.14
CA ALA A 87 -5.09 -10.62 -7.69
C ALA A 87 -5.01 -10.62 -9.22
N THR A 88 -5.67 -9.67 -9.86
CA THR A 88 -5.78 -9.58 -11.33
C THR A 88 -4.73 -8.67 -11.95
N TYR A 89 -4.06 -7.82 -11.15
CA TYR A 89 -3.01 -6.95 -11.64
C TYR A 89 -1.83 -7.73 -12.20
N LYS A 90 -1.34 -7.29 -13.36
CA LYS A 90 -0.14 -7.88 -14.00
C LYS A 90 1.09 -7.09 -13.56
N TYR A 91 1.77 -7.60 -12.56
CA TYR A 91 2.94 -6.96 -11.95
C TYR A 91 4.13 -6.91 -12.93
N PRO A 92 4.56 -5.74 -13.42
CA PRO A 92 5.81 -5.63 -14.19
C PRO A 92 7.01 -5.84 -13.25
N LYS A 93 8.18 -6.08 -13.82
CA LYS A 93 9.42 -6.11 -13.02
C LYS A 93 9.69 -4.73 -12.43
N ALA A 94 10.05 -4.69 -11.14
CA ALA A 94 10.30 -3.45 -10.40
C ALA A 94 11.46 -3.59 -9.41
N SER A 95 12.08 -2.48 -9.08
CA SER A 95 13.07 -2.39 -8.01
C SER A 95 12.43 -2.01 -6.67
N LEU A 96 11.24 -1.40 -6.71
CA LEU A 96 10.48 -0.99 -5.53
C LEU A 96 9.01 -1.34 -5.70
N VAL A 97 8.45 -2.01 -4.70
CA VAL A 97 7.00 -2.18 -4.57
C VAL A 97 6.54 -1.45 -3.32
N VAL A 98 5.59 -0.55 -3.49
CA VAL A 98 4.92 0.19 -2.42
C VAL A 98 3.52 -0.37 -2.24
N ALA A 99 3.15 -0.71 -1.00
CA ALA A 99 1.81 -1.17 -0.63
C ALA A 99 1.44 -0.63 0.75
N ASP A 100 1.33 0.72 0.83
CA ASP A 100 1.04 1.40 2.09
C ASP A 100 -0.45 1.57 2.30
N ALA A 101 -0.94 1.17 3.48
CA ALA A 101 -2.35 1.21 3.88
C ALA A 101 -3.32 0.60 2.84
N SER A 102 -2.88 -0.42 2.11
CA SER A 102 -3.63 -0.98 0.99
C SER A 102 -3.64 -2.51 0.95
N LEU A 103 -2.51 -3.18 1.21
CA LEU A 103 -2.37 -4.63 1.00
C LEU A 103 -3.27 -5.47 1.93
N PHE A 104 -3.61 -4.96 3.09
CA PHE A 104 -4.53 -5.65 4.00
C PHE A 104 -6.00 -5.65 3.51
N PHE A 105 -6.33 -4.90 2.45
CA PHE A 105 -7.62 -5.01 1.74
C PHE A 105 -7.62 -6.14 0.69
N CYS A 106 -6.49 -6.81 0.48
CA CYS A 106 -6.48 -8.05 -0.29
C CYS A 106 -7.27 -9.13 0.49
N PRO A 107 -8.22 -9.82 -0.15
CA PRO A 107 -8.93 -10.93 0.48
C PRO A 107 -7.94 -11.95 1.08
N PRO A 108 -8.14 -12.39 2.33
CA PRO A 108 -7.19 -13.28 3.02
C PRO A 108 -6.85 -14.56 2.24
N GLU A 109 -7.82 -15.12 1.52
CA GLU A 109 -7.65 -16.33 0.71
C GLU A 109 -6.81 -16.13 -0.55
N LEU A 110 -6.63 -14.88 -1.00
CA LEU A 110 -5.83 -14.53 -2.17
C LEU A 110 -4.45 -13.99 -1.79
N PHE A 111 -4.23 -13.71 -0.50
CA PHE A 111 -3.02 -13.04 -0.03
C PHE A 111 -1.73 -13.75 -0.44
N ASP A 112 -1.65 -15.05 -0.26
CA ASP A 112 -0.43 -15.82 -0.54
C ASP A 112 -0.06 -15.77 -2.04
N GLN A 113 -1.05 -15.83 -2.93
CA GLN A 113 -0.83 -15.68 -4.36
C GLN A 113 -0.39 -14.26 -4.71
N VAL A 114 -1.02 -13.25 -4.11
CA VAL A 114 -0.66 -11.84 -4.31
C VAL A 114 0.76 -11.55 -3.79
N TRP A 115 1.09 -12.07 -2.61
CA TRP A 115 2.44 -11.94 -2.04
C TRP A 115 3.51 -12.58 -2.91
N LYS A 116 3.20 -13.75 -3.46
CA LYS A 116 4.07 -14.42 -4.45
C LYS A 116 4.29 -13.54 -5.67
N ASN A 117 3.23 -12.97 -6.25
CA ASN A 117 3.34 -12.09 -7.41
C ASN A 117 4.21 -10.85 -7.12
N ILE A 118 4.02 -10.22 -5.95
CA ILE A 118 4.84 -9.10 -5.47
C ILE A 118 6.31 -9.52 -5.33
N THR A 119 6.57 -10.66 -4.68
CA THR A 119 7.93 -11.17 -4.51
C THR A 119 8.59 -11.48 -5.87
N GLU A 120 7.87 -12.12 -6.78
CA GLU A 120 8.39 -12.48 -8.10
C GLU A 120 8.62 -11.28 -9.00
N CYS A 121 7.84 -10.21 -8.90
CA CYS A 121 8.04 -9.01 -9.70
C CYS A 121 9.27 -8.20 -9.27
N LEU A 122 9.67 -8.27 -8.02
CA LEU A 122 10.87 -7.59 -7.55
C LEU A 122 12.13 -8.17 -8.19
N TYR A 123 13.02 -7.29 -8.65
CA TYR A 123 14.39 -7.67 -9.00
C TYR A 123 15.14 -8.21 -7.79
N ALA A 124 16.27 -8.90 -8.00
CA ALA A 124 17.20 -9.22 -6.93
C ALA A 124 17.65 -7.92 -6.24
N ASN A 125 17.70 -7.91 -4.91
CA ASN A 125 17.92 -6.72 -4.08
C ASN A 125 16.84 -5.61 -4.20
N GLY A 126 15.72 -5.89 -4.85
CA GLY A 126 14.57 -4.97 -4.87
C GLY A 126 13.94 -4.81 -3.50
N ILE A 127 13.27 -3.69 -3.29
CA ILE A 127 12.70 -3.30 -2.00
C ILE A 127 11.18 -3.44 -2.02
N PHE A 128 10.64 -4.05 -0.98
CA PHE A 128 9.25 -3.92 -0.58
C PHE A 128 9.13 -2.85 0.51
N CYS A 129 8.18 -1.94 0.37
CA CYS A 129 7.82 -0.92 1.37
C CYS A 129 6.30 -0.91 1.54
N GLY A 130 5.81 -1.30 2.70
CA GLY A 130 4.36 -1.38 2.90
C GLY A 130 3.95 -1.53 4.34
N SER A 131 2.64 -1.63 4.54
CA SER A 131 2.05 -1.76 5.86
C SER A 131 1.04 -2.90 5.94
N PHE A 132 0.94 -3.50 7.11
CA PHE A 132 0.11 -4.65 7.43
C PHE A 132 -0.77 -4.34 8.64
N LEU A 133 -2.02 -4.81 8.60
CA LEU A 133 -2.99 -4.60 9.68
C LEU A 133 -2.71 -5.56 10.82
N GLY A 134 -2.52 -5.02 12.02
CA GLY A 134 -2.33 -5.81 13.23
C GLY A 134 -3.65 -6.26 13.89
N PRO A 135 -3.60 -7.27 14.78
CA PRO A 135 -4.80 -7.87 15.37
C PRO A 135 -5.53 -6.94 16.35
N ASP A 136 -4.91 -5.86 16.81
CA ASP A 136 -5.53 -4.90 17.73
C ASP A 136 -6.22 -3.74 17.02
N ASP A 137 -6.12 -3.65 15.68
CA ASP A 137 -6.80 -2.63 14.89
C ASP A 137 -8.33 -2.78 14.96
N THR A 138 -9.04 -1.64 14.97
CA THR A 138 -10.51 -1.62 14.96
C THR A 138 -11.10 -2.36 13.75
N MET A 139 -10.42 -2.38 12.62
CA MET A 139 -10.86 -3.13 11.42
C MET A 139 -10.71 -4.64 11.60
N ALA A 140 -9.73 -5.09 12.38
CA ALA A 140 -9.51 -6.51 12.67
C ALA A 140 -10.50 -7.07 13.70
N LYS A 141 -11.14 -6.22 14.50
CA LYS A 141 -12.06 -6.57 15.59
C LYS A 141 -13.46 -6.02 15.30
N PRO A 142 -14.30 -6.70 14.53
CA PRO A 142 -15.64 -6.24 14.26
C PRO A 142 -16.44 -6.16 15.57
N SER A 143 -16.93 -4.95 15.90
CA SER A 143 -17.83 -4.74 17.04
C SER A 143 -19.26 -5.04 16.62
N PRO A 144 -20.07 -5.73 17.45
CA PRO A 144 -21.48 -5.95 17.19
C PRO A 144 -22.21 -4.62 16.90
N GLY A 145 -22.92 -4.53 15.79
CA GLY A 145 -23.70 -3.36 15.39
C GLY A 145 -22.95 -2.27 14.63
N LYS A 146 -21.64 -2.40 14.40
CA LYS A 146 -20.91 -1.53 13.46
C LYS A 146 -20.79 -2.23 12.12
N SER A 147 -21.31 -1.60 11.08
CA SER A 147 -21.03 -2.02 9.70
C SER A 147 -19.53 -1.85 9.47
N LEU A 148 -18.83 -2.96 9.21
CA LEU A 148 -17.46 -2.91 8.74
C LEU A 148 -17.46 -2.26 7.36
N LEU A 149 -16.69 -1.20 7.19
CA LEU A 149 -16.47 -0.60 5.87
C LEU A 149 -15.80 -1.63 4.94
N TRP A 150 -15.02 -2.56 5.52
CA TRP A 150 -14.27 -3.61 4.82
C TRP A 150 -14.35 -4.91 5.62
N PRO A 151 -15.26 -5.84 5.30
CA PRO A 151 -15.47 -7.06 6.08
C PRO A 151 -14.31 -8.07 6.00
N ASP A 152 -13.54 -8.04 4.91
CA ASP A 152 -12.56 -9.06 4.57
C ASP A 152 -11.14 -8.48 4.51
N VAL A 153 -10.62 -8.03 5.66
CA VAL A 153 -9.24 -7.55 5.76
C VAL A 153 -8.30 -8.67 6.18
N ALA A 154 -7.11 -8.70 5.59
CA ALA A 154 -6.03 -9.59 6.01
C ALA A 154 -5.36 -9.03 7.27
N VAL A 155 -5.32 -9.84 8.33
CA VAL A 155 -4.74 -9.48 9.64
C VAL A 155 -3.44 -10.24 9.85
N PHE A 156 -2.44 -9.56 10.39
CA PHE A 156 -1.08 -10.08 10.57
C PHE A 156 -0.61 -9.88 12.00
N ASP A 157 0.03 -10.91 12.52
CA ASP A 157 0.87 -10.82 13.71
C ASP A 157 2.37 -10.90 13.32
N GLU A 158 3.24 -10.70 14.30
CA GLU A 158 4.69 -10.76 14.03
C GLU A 158 5.16 -12.13 13.52
N LEU A 159 4.51 -13.24 13.92
CA LEU A 159 4.92 -14.56 13.48
C LEU A 159 4.62 -14.75 11.99
N ARG A 160 3.41 -14.36 11.57
CA ARG A 160 3.04 -14.38 10.15
C ARG A 160 3.91 -13.44 9.32
N LEU A 161 4.24 -12.25 9.84
CA LEU A 161 5.15 -11.34 9.15
C LEU A 161 6.56 -11.93 9.01
N LYS A 162 7.11 -12.53 10.04
CA LYS A 162 8.41 -13.24 9.96
C LYS A 162 8.39 -14.35 8.91
N ASP A 163 7.30 -15.07 8.78
CA ASP A 163 7.16 -16.14 7.79
C ASP A 163 7.12 -15.60 6.36
N ILE A 164 6.29 -14.61 6.07
CA ILE A 164 6.19 -14.04 4.71
C ILE A 164 7.45 -13.29 4.27
N PHE A 165 8.26 -12.79 5.21
CA PHE A 165 9.54 -12.13 4.93
C PHE A 165 10.76 -13.03 5.07
N ASN A 166 10.60 -14.35 5.12
CA ASN A 166 11.71 -15.31 5.31
C ASN A 166 12.80 -15.27 4.21
N HIS A 167 12.45 -14.74 3.01
CA HIS A 167 13.37 -14.52 1.89
C HIS A 167 13.74 -13.04 1.70
N TYR A 168 13.64 -12.24 2.77
CA TYR A 168 13.98 -10.83 2.76
C TYR A 168 14.91 -10.47 3.90
N GLU A 169 15.77 -9.51 3.66
CA GLU A 169 16.47 -8.75 4.69
C GLU A 169 15.54 -7.62 5.18
N ILE A 170 15.17 -7.64 6.45
CA ILE A 170 14.36 -6.57 7.05
C ILE A 170 15.25 -5.35 7.29
N CYS A 171 15.06 -4.29 6.50
CA CYS A 171 15.79 -3.03 6.62
C CYS A 171 15.17 -2.11 7.70
N ARG A 172 13.84 -2.13 7.83
CA ARG A 172 13.09 -1.41 8.86
C ARG A 172 11.82 -2.16 9.20
N PHE A 173 11.50 -2.25 10.48
CA PHE A 173 10.26 -2.81 11.00
C PHE A 173 9.77 -1.94 12.15
N THR A 174 8.53 -1.48 12.09
CA THR A 174 7.94 -0.64 13.14
C THR A 174 6.51 -1.08 13.41
N GLU A 175 6.19 -1.34 14.67
CA GLU A 175 4.83 -1.54 15.14
C GLU A 175 4.27 -0.19 15.60
N HIS A 176 3.12 0.20 15.05
CA HIS A 176 2.41 1.43 15.41
C HIS A 176 1.11 1.07 16.11
N LYS A 177 0.92 1.59 17.32
CA LYS A 177 -0.35 1.55 18.06
C LYS A 177 -0.75 2.95 18.46
N SER A 178 -1.93 3.38 18.04
CA SER A 178 -2.47 4.69 18.39
C SER A 178 -4.00 4.69 18.36
N SER A 179 -4.60 5.58 19.12
CA SER A 179 -6.05 5.80 19.12
C SER A 179 -6.35 7.21 18.65
N GLY A 180 -7.45 7.38 17.94
CA GLY A 180 -7.86 8.70 17.45
C GLY A 180 -9.18 8.65 16.69
N THR A 181 -9.33 9.55 15.74
CA THR A 181 -10.54 9.68 14.92
C THR A 181 -10.18 9.52 13.45
N SER A 182 -10.89 8.65 12.75
CA SER A 182 -10.70 8.45 11.29
C SER A 182 -11.09 9.72 10.52
N PRO A 183 -10.71 9.85 9.23
CA PRO A 183 -11.14 10.96 8.38
C PRO A 183 -12.67 11.11 8.30
N GLN A 184 -13.43 10.05 8.59
CA GLN A 184 -14.89 10.05 8.62
C GLN A 184 -15.48 10.43 10.01
N GLY A 185 -14.64 10.85 10.96
CA GLY A 185 -15.08 11.24 12.31
C GLY A 185 -15.40 10.06 13.25
N ILE A 186 -14.99 8.83 12.91
CA ILE A 186 -15.25 7.61 13.69
C ILE A 186 -14.04 7.30 14.56
N ALA A 187 -14.27 6.99 15.84
CA ALA A 187 -13.21 6.54 16.74
C ALA A 187 -12.54 5.27 16.19
N HIS A 188 -11.22 5.25 16.16
CA HIS A 188 -10.43 4.18 15.59
C HIS A 188 -9.17 3.92 16.42
N ASP A 189 -8.89 2.66 16.67
CA ASP A 189 -7.64 2.20 17.24
C ASP A 189 -6.83 1.59 16.08
N TRP A 190 -5.70 2.22 15.74
CA TRP A 190 -4.79 1.71 14.71
C TRP A 190 -3.79 0.75 15.34
N HIS A 191 -3.63 -0.39 14.68
CA HIS A 191 -2.53 -1.31 14.93
C HIS A 191 -1.93 -1.70 13.58
N ILE A 192 -0.81 -1.09 13.24
CA ILE A 192 -0.18 -1.23 11.92
C ILE A 192 1.29 -1.64 12.10
N PHE A 193 1.71 -2.64 11.33
CA PHE A 193 3.13 -2.96 11.14
C PHE A 193 3.61 -2.34 9.83
N SER A 194 4.61 -1.47 9.90
CA SER A 194 5.28 -0.92 8.72
C SER A 194 6.58 -1.67 8.47
N VAL A 195 6.81 -2.06 7.22
CA VAL A 195 7.98 -2.87 6.83
C VAL A 195 8.66 -2.28 5.61
N VAL A 196 9.98 -2.13 5.69
CA VAL A 196 10.86 -1.95 4.53
C VAL A 196 11.80 -3.14 4.49
N ALA A 197 11.76 -3.92 3.41
CA ALA A 197 12.50 -5.16 3.30
C ALA A 197 13.13 -5.33 1.92
N ARG A 198 14.35 -5.83 1.89
CA ARG A 198 15.13 -6.12 0.68
C ARG A 198 14.99 -7.60 0.32
N LYS A 199 14.60 -7.89 -0.91
CA LYS A 199 14.59 -9.24 -1.44
C LYS A 199 16.02 -9.78 -1.58
N VAL A 200 16.32 -10.93 -0.98
CA VAL A 200 17.61 -11.63 -1.07
C VAL A 200 17.57 -12.79 -2.06
#